data_2378712fb37ddf169173599c93a1ad51
#
_entry.id   2378712fb37ddf169173599c93a1ad51
#
_cell.length_a   1.000
_cell.length_b   1.000
_cell.length_c   1.000
_cell.angle_alpha   90.00
_cell.angle_beta   90.00
_cell.angle_gamma   90.00
#
_symmetry.space_group_name_H-M   'P 1'
#
loop_
_entity.id
_entity.type
_entity.pdbx_description
1 polymer ?
#
loop_
_entity_poly.entity_id
_entity_poly.type
_entity_poly.pdbx_seq_one_letter_code
_entity_poly.pdbx_strand_id
1 'polypeptide(L)'
;MTLAAPVDAMADIVRACSDLGCVHIEDYTQFEEGIGVGHAIQGEDADNVSALLLKVRAVRSNVSVFNAKGAMSASAAKAMTEDLDSEVDKALSYIEALREAEAEIATLEDQVRIFEKLAPLNISLDLLSGYSGVEVYVAETANSSKAAKVFADLRNDVEFLAPAGLVAVACAPSKAAEVQMALAELNAKAIQLPAGEGKPAQRASDARKAIADAESKM
;
A
#
# COMPACT_ATOMS: atom_id res chain seq x y z
N MET A 1 42.12 6.66 -30.04
CA MET A 1 43.28 6.64 -29.13
C MET A 1 43.14 5.41 -28.26
N THR A 2 44.12 4.53 -28.25
CA THR A 2 44.12 3.31 -27.43
C THR A 2 45.01 3.51 -26.24
N LEU A 3 44.53 3.29 -25.02
CA LEU A 3 45.33 3.31 -23.79
C LEU A 3 45.50 1.88 -23.31
N ALA A 4 46.74 1.43 -23.15
CA ALA A 4 47.08 0.14 -22.59
C ALA A 4 47.78 0.37 -21.23
N ALA A 5 47.32 -0.30 -20.20
CA ALA A 5 47.85 -0.19 -18.87
C ALA A 5 47.78 -1.52 -18.10
N PRO A 6 48.57 -1.72 -17.05
CA PRO A 6 48.40 -2.80 -16.10
C PRO A 6 46.98 -2.80 -15.50
N VAL A 7 46.42 -3.98 -15.15
CA VAL A 7 45.07 -4.13 -14.63
C VAL A 7 44.83 -3.33 -13.35
N ASP A 8 45.83 -3.28 -12.48
CA ASP A 8 45.85 -2.52 -11.23
C ASP A 8 45.78 -0.99 -11.42
N ALA A 9 46.25 -0.47 -12.56
CA ALA A 9 46.16 0.95 -12.89
C ALA A 9 44.85 1.32 -13.64
N MET A 10 44.04 0.34 -14.04
CA MET A 10 42.88 0.57 -14.87
C MET A 10 41.83 1.47 -14.20
N ALA A 11 41.54 1.24 -12.91
CA ALA A 11 40.57 2.03 -12.16
C ALA A 11 40.95 3.51 -12.07
N ASP A 12 42.26 3.81 -11.91
CA ASP A 12 42.78 5.17 -11.83
C ASP A 12 42.72 5.87 -13.20
N ILE A 13 42.98 5.13 -14.28
CA ILE A 13 42.89 5.65 -15.65
C ILE A 13 41.45 5.98 -16.00
N VAL A 14 40.53 5.08 -15.70
CA VAL A 14 39.09 5.31 -15.95
C VAL A 14 38.58 6.52 -15.15
N ARG A 15 39.04 6.65 -13.91
CA ARG A 15 38.73 7.82 -13.06
C ARG A 15 39.27 9.11 -13.66
N ALA A 16 40.52 9.12 -14.06
CA ALA A 16 41.15 10.30 -14.68
C ALA A 16 40.43 10.69 -16.00
N CYS A 17 40.03 9.72 -16.82
CA CYS A 17 39.23 9.96 -18.03
C CYS A 17 37.87 10.53 -17.71
N SER A 18 37.21 10.03 -16.66
CA SER A 18 35.91 10.54 -16.19
C SER A 18 36.02 11.97 -15.68
N ASP A 19 37.04 12.30 -14.90
CA ASP A 19 37.25 13.65 -14.35
C ASP A 19 37.55 14.68 -15.46
N LEU A 20 38.20 14.26 -16.53
CA LEU A 20 38.44 15.09 -17.70
C LEU A 20 37.15 15.42 -18.49
N GLY A 21 36.13 14.56 -18.42
CA GLY A 21 34.81 14.77 -19.05
C GLY A 21 34.80 14.88 -20.59
N CYS A 22 35.93 14.59 -21.25
CA CYS A 22 36.07 14.71 -22.70
C CYS A 22 36.36 13.37 -23.41
N VAL A 23 36.36 12.26 -22.67
CA VAL A 23 36.62 10.91 -23.17
C VAL A 23 35.38 10.09 -23.15
N HIS A 24 34.97 9.54 -24.31
CA HIS A 24 33.92 8.54 -24.39
C HIS A 24 34.58 7.15 -24.37
N ILE A 25 34.16 6.31 -23.41
CA ILE A 25 34.67 4.95 -23.24
C ILE A 25 33.65 4.01 -23.87
N GLU A 26 34.04 3.24 -24.86
CA GLU A 26 33.23 2.22 -25.51
C GLU A 26 33.64 0.83 -25.04
N ASP A 27 32.65 -0.05 -24.83
CA ASP A 27 32.91 -1.45 -24.49
C ASP A 27 33.33 -2.21 -25.76
N TYR A 28 34.59 -2.64 -25.77
CA TYR A 28 35.18 -3.35 -26.91
C TYR A 28 34.64 -4.78 -27.07
N THR A 29 34.01 -5.36 -26.06
CA THR A 29 33.48 -6.73 -26.12
C THR A 29 32.27 -6.86 -27.04
N GLN A 30 31.65 -5.76 -27.45
CA GLN A 30 30.49 -5.74 -28.37
C GLN A 30 30.84 -5.81 -29.86
N PHE A 31 32.11 -5.72 -30.23
CA PHE A 31 32.53 -5.82 -31.63
C PHE A 31 32.87 -7.27 -31.98
N GLU A 32 32.16 -7.87 -32.92
CA GLU A 32 32.32 -9.26 -33.40
C GLU A 32 33.73 -9.58 -33.97
N GLU A 33 34.52 -8.57 -34.31
CA GLU A 33 35.89 -8.70 -34.82
C GLU A 33 37.00 -8.42 -33.78
N GLY A 34 36.65 -8.33 -32.51
CA GLY A 34 37.62 -8.07 -31.44
C GLY A 34 38.62 -9.20 -31.26
N ILE A 35 39.90 -8.87 -31.25
CA ILE A 35 40.96 -9.76 -30.86
C ILE A 35 40.72 -10.13 -29.37
N GLY A 36 40.02 -11.15 -29.05
CA GLY A 36 39.69 -11.75 -27.74
C GLY A 36 40.47 -11.33 -26.46
N VAL A 37 40.93 -10.09 -26.40
CA VAL A 37 41.71 -9.47 -25.35
C VAL A 37 40.80 -8.51 -24.61
N GLY A 38 40.23 -8.95 -23.55
CA GLY A 38 39.45 -8.10 -22.65
C GLY A 38 38.24 -8.80 -22.09
N HIS A 39 38.34 -9.34 -20.92
CA HIS A 39 37.19 -9.65 -20.12
C HIS A 39 36.76 -8.39 -19.37
N ALA A 40 35.46 -8.13 -19.33
CA ALA A 40 34.91 -7.11 -18.43
C ALA A 40 35.35 -7.46 -17.01
N ILE A 41 36.15 -6.60 -16.40
CA ILE A 41 36.52 -6.74 -14.98
C ILE A 41 35.34 -6.20 -14.20
N GLN A 42 34.41 -7.09 -13.85
CA GLN A 42 33.43 -6.82 -12.84
C GLN A 42 34.14 -6.91 -11.49
N GLY A 43 34.53 -5.76 -10.93
CA GLY A 43 35.08 -5.70 -9.57
C GLY A 43 33.93 -5.58 -8.56
N GLU A 44 34.14 -6.03 -7.34
CA GLU A 44 33.21 -5.85 -6.20
C GLU A 44 32.75 -4.38 -6.06
N ASP A 45 33.62 -3.43 -6.38
CA ASP A 45 33.30 -2.00 -6.41
C ASP A 45 32.20 -1.64 -7.43
N ALA A 46 32.15 -2.31 -8.59
CA ALA A 46 31.14 -2.04 -9.61
C ALA A 46 29.75 -2.51 -9.16
N ASP A 47 29.68 -3.66 -8.49
CA ASP A 47 28.40 -4.21 -7.97
C ASP A 47 27.88 -3.33 -6.83
N ASN A 48 28.75 -2.88 -5.92
CA ASN A 48 28.38 -1.98 -4.83
C ASN A 48 27.87 -0.62 -5.35
N VAL A 49 28.55 -0.03 -6.34
CA VAL A 49 28.12 1.24 -6.96
C VAL A 49 26.80 1.05 -7.70
N SER A 50 26.60 -0.08 -8.39
CA SER A 50 25.35 -0.38 -9.09
C SER A 50 24.20 -0.56 -8.11
N ALA A 51 24.41 -1.25 -6.99
CA ALA A 51 23.42 -1.40 -5.94
C ALA A 51 23.03 -0.05 -5.32
N LEU A 52 24.03 0.78 -4.98
CA LEU A 52 23.79 2.12 -4.47
C LEU A 52 23.04 3.01 -5.47
N LEU A 53 23.37 2.93 -6.76
CA LEU A 53 22.67 3.66 -7.81
C LEU A 53 21.19 3.27 -7.89
N LEU A 54 20.87 1.99 -7.73
CA LEU A 54 19.47 1.52 -7.70
C LEU A 54 18.73 2.08 -6.48
N LYS A 55 19.36 2.06 -5.30
CA LYS A 55 18.79 2.66 -4.08
C LYS A 55 18.53 4.16 -4.26
N VAL A 56 19.51 4.92 -4.77
CA VAL A 56 19.36 6.37 -5.03
C VAL A 56 18.24 6.65 -6.03
N ARG A 57 18.13 5.85 -7.08
CA ARG A 57 17.02 5.96 -8.05
C ARG A 57 15.67 5.69 -7.39
N ALA A 58 15.58 4.72 -6.48
CA ALA A 58 14.37 4.44 -5.73
C ALA A 58 13.98 5.63 -4.83
N VAL A 59 14.92 6.24 -4.11
CA VAL A 59 14.67 7.46 -3.34
C VAL A 59 14.20 8.59 -4.26
N ARG A 60 14.92 8.83 -5.37
CA ARG A 60 14.59 9.89 -6.33
C ARG A 60 13.18 9.75 -6.93
N SER A 61 12.67 8.55 -7.11
CA SER A 61 11.32 8.32 -7.64
C SER A 61 10.21 8.68 -6.66
N ASN A 62 10.51 8.77 -5.37
CA ASN A 62 9.54 9.07 -4.31
C ASN A 62 9.66 10.50 -3.76
N VAL A 63 10.73 11.22 -4.10
CA VAL A 63 10.97 12.58 -3.61
C VAL A 63 10.95 13.56 -4.79
N SER A 64 10.23 14.67 -4.66
CA SER A 64 10.28 15.74 -5.65
C SER A 64 11.70 16.29 -5.75
N VAL A 65 12.24 16.32 -6.97
CA VAL A 65 13.63 16.68 -7.22
C VAL A 65 13.87 18.14 -6.87
N PHE A 66 14.70 18.38 -5.87
CA PHE A 66 15.26 19.71 -5.62
C PHE A 66 16.39 20.00 -6.62
N ASN A 67 16.57 21.26 -6.97
CA ASN A 67 17.58 21.71 -7.90
C ASN A 67 18.96 21.14 -7.55
N ALA A 68 19.48 20.23 -8.37
CA ALA A 68 20.83 19.72 -8.23
C ALA A 68 21.83 20.87 -8.43
N LYS A 69 22.63 21.16 -7.43
CA LYS A 69 23.67 22.19 -7.50
C LYS A 69 24.92 21.60 -8.11
N GLY A 70 25.05 21.73 -9.43
CA GLY A 70 26.28 21.45 -10.15
C GLY A 70 26.59 19.96 -10.39
N ALA A 71 27.56 19.69 -11.23
CA ALA A 71 28.14 18.36 -11.43
C ALA A 71 29.26 18.13 -10.40
N MET A 72 29.30 16.94 -9.84
CA MET A 72 30.34 16.51 -8.89
C MET A 72 31.39 15.69 -9.65
N SER A 73 32.66 15.83 -9.32
CA SER A 73 33.71 14.98 -9.87
C SER A 73 33.60 13.55 -9.36
N ALA A 74 34.05 12.57 -10.14
CA ALA A 74 34.05 11.17 -9.76
C ALA A 74 34.82 10.88 -8.46
N SER A 75 35.94 11.61 -8.22
CA SER A 75 36.73 11.52 -7.01
C SER A 75 35.99 12.04 -5.77
N ALA A 76 35.28 13.14 -5.89
CA ALA A 76 34.44 13.67 -4.81
C ALA A 76 33.24 12.74 -4.49
N ALA A 77 32.62 12.15 -5.52
CA ALA A 77 31.54 11.17 -5.35
C ALA A 77 32.02 9.92 -4.59
N LYS A 78 33.22 9.41 -4.91
CA LYS A 78 33.80 8.25 -4.19
C LYS A 78 34.03 8.53 -2.72
N ALA A 79 34.52 9.72 -2.35
CA ALA A 79 34.75 10.09 -0.96
C ALA A 79 33.48 10.17 -0.11
N MET A 80 32.30 10.33 -0.75
CA MET A 80 31.00 10.41 -0.07
C MET A 80 30.27 9.07 -0.02
N THR A 81 30.79 8.00 -0.64
CA THR A 81 30.03 6.77 -0.87
C THR A 81 29.57 6.08 0.42
N GLU A 82 30.42 6.03 1.45
CA GLU A 82 30.08 5.37 2.73
C GLU A 82 28.97 6.11 3.49
N ASP A 83 29.07 7.44 3.58
CA ASP A 83 28.03 8.27 4.22
C ASP A 83 26.72 8.22 3.41
N LEU A 84 26.84 8.23 2.06
CA LEU A 84 25.69 8.23 1.16
C LEU A 84 24.86 6.95 1.27
N ASP A 85 25.47 5.78 1.37
CA ASP A 85 24.74 4.50 1.49
C ASP A 85 23.88 4.50 2.77
N SER A 86 24.45 4.91 3.90
CA SER A 86 23.71 5.04 5.17
C SER A 86 22.53 6.03 5.09
N GLU A 87 22.76 7.18 4.46
CA GLU A 87 21.69 8.20 4.32
C GLU A 87 20.59 7.75 3.35
N VAL A 88 20.96 7.04 2.28
CA VAL A 88 20.00 6.47 1.34
C VAL A 88 19.18 5.35 1.99
N ASP A 89 19.79 4.49 2.80
CA ASP A 89 19.07 3.46 3.53
C ASP A 89 18.07 4.05 4.55
N LYS A 90 18.48 5.12 5.25
CA LYS A 90 17.55 5.87 6.11
C LYS A 90 16.39 6.48 5.31
N ALA A 91 16.69 7.10 4.17
CA ALA A 91 15.64 7.68 3.32
C ALA A 91 14.66 6.61 2.81
N LEU A 92 15.16 5.42 2.42
CA LEU A 92 14.32 4.30 2.01
C LEU A 92 13.45 3.79 3.15
N SER A 93 14.00 3.69 4.38
CA SER A 93 13.21 3.27 5.54
C SER A 93 12.09 4.26 5.88
N TYR A 94 12.31 5.56 5.74
CA TYR A 94 11.26 6.56 5.91
C TYR A 94 10.19 6.48 4.81
N ILE A 95 10.59 6.25 3.56
CA ILE A 95 9.63 6.07 2.45
C ILE A 95 8.76 4.83 2.68
N GLU A 96 9.34 3.74 3.19
CA GLU A 96 8.60 2.52 3.50
C GLU A 96 7.63 2.75 4.67
N ALA A 97 8.09 3.36 5.76
CA ALA A 97 7.23 3.71 6.89
C ALA A 97 6.07 4.65 6.50
N LEU A 98 6.33 5.61 5.60
CA LEU A 98 5.30 6.49 5.07
C LEU A 98 4.23 5.71 4.29
N ARG A 99 4.64 4.80 3.42
CA ARG A 99 3.72 3.96 2.65
C ARG A 99 2.89 3.03 3.53
N GLU A 100 3.50 2.46 4.57
CA GLU A 100 2.79 1.64 5.55
C GLU A 100 1.74 2.47 6.29
N ALA A 101 2.10 3.68 6.73
CA ALA A 101 1.16 4.58 7.40
C ALA A 101 0.01 5.01 6.46
N GLU A 102 0.28 5.35 5.21
CA GLU A 102 -0.74 5.67 4.20
C GLU A 102 -1.70 4.48 3.97
N ALA A 103 -1.19 3.26 3.88
CA ALA A 103 -1.99 2.04 3.71
C ALA A 103 -2.85 1.75 4.95
N GLU A 104 -2.31 1.98 6.15
CA GLU A 104 -3.06 1.86 7.42
C GLU A 104 -4.19 2.88 7.47
N ILE A 105 -3.92 4.15 7.15
CA ILE A 105 -4.92 5.22 7.09
C ILE A 105 -6.05 4.85 6.12
N ALA A 106 -5.72 4.41 4.90
CA ALA A 106 -6.72 4.01 3.91
C ALA A 106 -7.62 2.87 4.43
N THR A 107 -7.02 1.89 5.13
CA THR A 107 -7.77 0.78 5.75
C THR A 107 -8.70 1.28 6.87
N LEU A 108 -8.21 2.19 7.70
CA LEU A 108 -9.01 2.78 8.78
C LEU A 108 -10.15 3.67 8.23
N GLU A 109 -9.92 4.41 7.15
CA GLU A 109 -10.96 5.20 6.49
C GLU A 109 -12.08 4.31 5.93
N ASP A 110 -11.75 3.18 5.32
CA ASP A 110 -12.74 2.20 4.86
C ASP A 110 -13.53 1.61 6.04
N GLN A 111 -12.87 1.33 7.15
CA GLN A 111 -13.54 0.89 8.38
C GLN A 111 -14.49 1.97 8.93
N VAL A 112 -14.04 3.22 9.01
CA VAL A 112 -14.90 4.34 9.44
C VAL A 112 -16.16 4.40 8.59
N ARG A 113 -16.01 4.32 7.26
CA ARG A 113 -17.12 4.34 6.30
C ARG A 113 -18.14 3.23 6.55
N ILE A 114 -17.67 2.02 6.84
CA ILE A 114 -18.54 0.87 7.16
C ILE A 114 -19.21 1.07 8.52
N PHE A 115 -18.48 1.48 9.55
CA PHE A 115 -19.04 1.69 10.88
C PHE A 115 -20.07 2.84 10.90
N GLU A 116 -19.85 3.90 10.15
CA GLU A 116 -20.81 5.00 10.00
C GLU A 116 -22.11 4.53 9.33
N LYS A 117 -22.00 3.68 8.30
CA LYS A 117 -23.16 3.08 7.70
C LYS A 117 -23.94 2.21 8.67
N LEU A 118 -23.25 1.46 9.55
CA LEU A 118 -23.88 0.58 10.54
C LEU A 118 -24.38 1.34 11.79
N ALA A 119 -23.91 2.54 12.04
CA ALA A 119 -24.25 3.32 13.24
C ALA A 119 -25.76 3.47 13.50
N PRO A 120 -26.65 3.65 12.48
CA PRO A 120 -28.08 3.74 12.70
C PRO A 120 -28.74 2.48 13.30
N LEU A 121 -28.13 1.30 13.18
CA LEU A 121 -28.61 0.07 13.82
C LEU A 121 -28.54 0.14 15.34
N ASN A 122 -27.56 0.86 15.87
CA ASN A 122 -27.27 0.98 17.31
C ASN A 122 -27.18 -0.37 18.06
N ILE A 123 -26.73 -1.40 17.35
CA ILE A 123 -26.50 -2.75 17.88
C ILE A 123 -24.98 -2.95 17.97
N SER A 124 -24.53 -3.72 18.96
CA SER A 124 -23.12 -4.11 19.08
C SER A 124 -22.75 -5.13 17.97
N LEU A 125 -21.56 -5.02 17.40
CA LEU A 125 -21.13 -5.85 16.28
C LEU A 125 -21.06 -7.34 16.62
N ASP A 126 -20.72 -7.67 17.85
CA ASP A 126 -20.72 -9.04 18.37
C ASP A 126 -22.09 -9.70 18.35
N LEU A 127 -23.16 -8.91 18.38
CA LEU A 127 -24.54 -9.40 18.26
C LEU A 127 -25.00 -9.57 16.79
N LEU A 128 -24.19 -9.20 15.83
CA LEU A 128 -24.49 -9.35 14.41
C LEU A 128 -23.85 -10.60 13.77
N SER A 129 -23.01 -11.33 14.51
CA SER A 129 -22.28 -12.50 14.00
C SER A 129 -21.98 -13.50 15.12
N GLY A 130 -21.48 -14.69 14.75
CA GLY A 130 -21.01 -15.69 15.71
C GLY A 130 -22.06 -16.71 16.19
N TYR A 131 -23.24 -16.74 15.61
CA TYR A 131 -24.29 -17.70 15.96
C TYR A 131 -24.21 -18.96 15.11
N SER A 132 -24.42 -20.13 15.72
CA SER A 132 -24.45 -21.42 15.01
C SER A 132 -25.81 -21.79 14.45
N GLY A 133 -26.88 -21.15 14.90
CA GLY A 133 -28.26 -21.47 14.53
C GLY A 133 -29.05 -20.28 13.99
N VAL A 134 -28.43 -19.12 13.84
CA VAL A 134 -29.05 -17.90 13.34
C VAL A 134 -28.13 -17.26 12.31
N GLU A 135 -28.67 -16.89 11.16
CA GLU A 135 -27.99 -16.08 10.16
C GLU A 135 -28.45 -14.63 10.26
N VAL A 136 -27.51 -13.71 10.24
CA VAL A 136 -27.79 -12.27 10.29
C VAL A 136 -27.34 -11.63 8.99
N TYR A 137 -28.26 -10.96 8.34
CA TYR A 137 -28.06 -10.19 7.12
C TYR A 137 -28.19 -8.70 7.42
N VAL A 138 -27.21 -7.91 7.02
CA VAL A 138 -27.28 -6.45 7.06
C VAL A 138 -27.09 -5.91 5.65
N ALA A 139 -27.99 -5.05 5.23
CA ALA A 139 -28.00 -4.50 3.89
C ALA A 139 -28.39 -3.03 3.86
N GLU A 140 -27.80 -2.29 2.93
CA GLU A 140 -28.14 -0.90 2.63
C GLU A 140 -29.25 -0.85 1.59
N THR A 141 -30.31 -0.06 1.85
CA THR A 141 -31.42 0.14 0.91
C THR A 141 -32.12 1.49 1.08
N ALA A 142 -32.43 2.13 -0.01
CA ALA A 142 -33.30 3.31 -0.01
C ALA A 142 -34.74 3.02 0.36
N ASN A 143 -35.16 1.74 0.33
CA ASN A 143 -36.52 1.29 0.56
C ASN A 143 -36.77 0.72 1.97
N SER A 144 -35.94 1.07 2.97
CA SER A 144 -36.07 0.54 4.33
C SER A 144 -37.45 0.71 4.93
N SER A 145 -38.20 1.77 4.59
CA SER A 145 -39.57 1.98 5.01
C SER A 145 -40.56 0.92 4.51
N LYS A 146 -40.24 0.20 3.44
CA LYS A 146 -41.06 -0.89 2.90
C LYS A 146 -40.77 -2.25 3.55
N ALA A 147 -39.70 -2.36 4.37
CA ALA A 147 -39.25 -3.61 4.96
C ALA A 147 -40.39 -4.33 5.73
N ALA A 148 -41.16 -3.60 6.52
CA ALA A 148 -42.31 -4.19 7.27
C ALA A 148 -43.35 -4.86 6.37
N LYS A 149 -43.53 -4.36 5.15
CA LYS A 149 -44.46 -4.95 4.17
C LYS A 149 -43.87 -6.18 3.50
N VAL A 150 -42.59 -6.09 3.11
CA VAL A 150 -41.87 -7.16 2.41
C VAL A 150 -41.66 -8.37 3.33
N PHE A 151 -41.36 -8.13 4.62
CA PHE A 151 -41.21 -9.20 5.61
C PHE A 151 -42.52 -9.61 6.30
N ALA A 152 -43.69 -9.13 5.85
CA ALA A 152 -44.98 -9.42 6.50
C ALA A 152 -45.28 -10.92 6.57
N ASP A 153 -45.01 -11.66 5.51
CA ASP A 153 -45.27 -13.11 5.40
C ASP A 153 -44.24 -13.95 6.19
N LEU A 154 -43.09 -13.38 6.49
CA LEU A 154 -41.99 -14.02 7.26
C LEU A 154 -41.97 -13.62 8.73
N ARG A 155 -42.96 -12.87 9.21
CA ARG A 155 -42.96 -12.20 10.53
C ARG A 155 -42.81 -13.12 11.73
N ASN A 156 -43.15 -14.38 11.59
CA ASN A 156 -43.04 -15.38 12.67
C ASN A 156 -41.67 -16.10 12.65
N ASP A 157 -40.90 -15.97 11.57
CA ASP A 157 -39.69 -16.73 11.32
C ASP A 157 -38.43 -15.83 11.30
N VAL A 158 -38.63 -14.51 11.30
CA VAL A 158 -37.53 -13.54 11.20
C VAL A 158 -37.72 -12.38 12.18
N GLU A 159 -36.62 -11.93 12.74
CA GLU A 159 -36.52 -10.65 13.46
C GLU A 159 -35.84 -9.65 12.56
N PHE A 160 -36.37 -8.44 12.42
CA PHE A 160 -35.76 -7.43 11.58
C PHE A 160 -35.78 -6.02 12.19
N LEU A 161 -34.78 -5.22 11.82
CA LEU A 161 -34.68 -3.80 12.10
C LEU A 161 -34.47 -3.06 10.79
N ALA A 162 -35.22 -1.98 10.58
CA ALA A 162 -35.13 -1.20 9.35
C ALA A 162 -34.98 0.30 9.66
N PRO A 163 -33.85 0.76 10.24
CA PRO A 163 -33.60 2.17 10.38
C PRO A 163 -33.37 2.83 9.00
N ALA A 164 -33.33 4.16 8.97
CA ALA A 164 -33.19 4.90 7.72
C ALA A 164 -31.95 4.43 6.93
N GLY A 165 -32.18 3.95 5.73
CA GLY A 165 -31.11 3.51 4.80
C GLY A 165 -30.59 2.09 5.01
N LEU A 166 -31.03 1.38 6.06
CA LEU A 166 -30.54 0.04 6.40
C LEU A 166 -31.68 -0.93 6.71
N VAL A 167 -31.39 -2.21 6.50
CA VAL A 167 -32.19 -3.33 7.01
C VAL A 167 -31.23 -4.36 7.58
N ALA A 168 -31.50 -4.78 8.82
CA ALA A 168 -30.86 -5.92 9.47
C ALA A 168 -31.88 -6.98 9.74
N VAL A 169 -31.62 -8.23 9.38
CA VAL A 169 -32.53 -9.36 9.52
C VAL A 169 -31.82 -10.53 10.13
N ALA A 170 -32.40 -11.11 11.17
CA ALA A 170 -31.95 -12.36 11.78
C ALA A 170 -32.94 -13.45 11.50
N CYS A 171 -32.52 -14.62 11.01
CA CYS A 171 -33.38 -15.74 10.68
C CYS A 171 -32.70 -17.09 10.95
N ALA A 172 -33.49 -18.15 11.00
CA ALA A 172 -32.97 -19.52 10.97
C ALA A 172 -32.35 -19.81 9.58
N PRO A 173 -31.30 -20.66 9.48
CA PRO A 173 -30.65 -21.01 8.20
C PRO A 173 -31.67 -21.58 7.16
N SER A 174 -32.74 -22.25 7.59
CA SER A 174 -33.77 -22.77 6.73
C SER A 174 -34.56 -21.68 5.99
N LYS A 175 -34.55 -20.44 6.50
CA LYS A 175 -35.25 -19.27 5.94
C LYS A 175 -34.32 -18.32 5.19
N ALA A 176 -33.05 -18.61 5.11
CA ALA A 176 -32.06 -17.76 4.48
C ALA A 176 -32.40 -17.38 3.03
N ALA A 177 -32.86 -18.35 2.23
CA ALA A 177 -33.26 -18.12 0.83
C ALA A 177 -34.43 -17.15 0.70
N GLU A 178 -35.47 -17.30 1.55
CA GLU A 178 -36.65 -16.42 1.55
C GLU A 178 -36.28 -14.99 1.96
N VAL A 179 -35.37 -14.85 2.96
CA VAL A 179 -34.85 -13.54 3.40
C VAL A 179 -34.02 -12.88 2.30
N GLN A 180 -33.16 -13.63 1.59
CA GLN A 180 -32.40 -13.08 0.47
C GLN A 180 -33.32 -12.61 -0.68
N MET A 181 -34.41 -13.31 -0.98
CA MET A 181 -35.41 -12.86 -1.96
C MET A 181 -36.09 -11.56 -1.51
N ALA A 182 -36.47 -11.48 -0.24
CA ALA A 182 -37.10 -10.28 0.34
C ALA A 182 -36.12 -9.07 0.32
N LEU A 183 -34.85 -9.29 0.61
CA LEU A 183 -33.82 -8.25 0.50
C LEU A 183 -33.61 -7.81 -0.96
N ALA A 184 -33.68 -8.72 -1.91
CA ALA A 184 -33.61 -8.39 -3.33
C ALA A 184 -34.78 -7.53 -3.79
N GLU A 185 -36.01 -7.81 -3.30
CA GLU A 185 -37.20 -6.98 -3.57
C GLU A 185 -37.03 -5.53 -3.06
N LEU A 186 -36.31 -5.36 -1.95
CA LEU A 186 -35.97 -4.05 -1.42
C LEU A 186 -34.83 -3.36 -2.18
N ASN A 187 -34.24 -3.99 -3.21
CA ASN A 187 -33.00 -3.58 -3.87
C ASN A 187 -31.87 -3.35 -2.85
N ALA A 188 -31.79 -4.20 -1.85
CA ALA A 188 -30.84 -4.07 -0.77
C ALA A 188 -29.46 -4.60 -1.18
N LYS A 189 -28.41 -3.86 -0.85
CA LYS A 189 -27.01 -4.26 -1.05
C LYS A 189 -26.44 -4.78 0.25
N ALA A 190 -26.01 -6.03 0.28
CA ALA A 190 -25.41 -6.62 1.45
C ALA A 190 -24.16 -5.83 1.90
N ILE A 191 -24.05 -5.60 3.19
CA ILE A 191 -22.87 -5.02 3.83
C ILE A 191 -22.11 -6.17 4.48
N GLN A 192 -20.82 -6.29 4.17
CA GLN A 192 -19.95 -7.20 4.91
C GLN A 192 -19.75 -6.66 6.31
N LEU A 193 -20.13 -7.47 7.32
CA LEU A 193 -19.96 -7.09 8.70
C LEU A 193 -18.49 -7.21 9.11
N PRO A 194 -17.86 -6.15 9.60
CA PRO A 194 -16.52 -6.24 10.14
C PRO A 194 -16.52 -7.07 11.42
N ALA A 195 -15.49 -7.90 11.58
CA ALA A 195 -15.30 -8.61 12.83
C ALA A 195 -14.94 -7.62 13.95
N GLY A 196 -15.45 -7.85 15.15
CA GLY A 196 -15.14 -7.03 16.33
C GLY A 196 -16.30 -6.93 17.30
N GLU A 197 -16.03 -6.26 18.41
CA GLU A 197 -16.96 -6.02 19.50
C GLU A 197 -17.29 -4.53 19.61
N GLY A 198 -18.40 -4.22 20.25
CA GLY A 198 -18.80 -2.86 20.55
C GLY A 198 -19.68 -2.20 19.49
N LYS A 199 -20.17 -1.00 19.82
CA LYS A 199 -21.10 -0.26 18.95
C LYS A 199 -20.39 0.35 17.75
N PRO A 200 -20.99 0.29 16.53
CA PRO A 200 -20.42 0.88 15.34
C PRO A 200 -20.03 2.35 15.47
N ALA A 201 -20.86 3.16 16.12
CA ALA A 201 -20.56 4.59 16.36
C ALA A 201 -19.29 4.80 17.21
N GLN A 202 -19.08 3.97 18.22
CA GLN A 202 -17.86 4.03 19.06
C GLN A 202 -16.64 3.60 18.22
N ARG A 203 -16.75 2.52 17.48
CA ARG A 203 -15.68 2.02 16.59
C ARG A 203 -15.28 3.03 15.52
N ALA A 204 -16.26 3.75 14.95
CA ALA A 204 -15.98 4.84 14.02
C ALA A 204 -15.18 5.98 14.70
N SER A 205 -15.54 6.34 15.94
CA SER A 205 -14.81 7.36 16.69
C SER A 205 -13.38 6.92 16.99
N ASP A 206 -13.19 5.66 17.41
CA ASP A 206 -11.87 5.13 17.73
C ASP A 206 -10.97 5.02 16.48
N ALA A 207 -11.53 4.58 15.34
CA ALA A 207 -10.80 4.55 14.08
C ALA A 207 -10.39 5.97 13.61
N ARG A 208 -11.25 6.97 13.78
CA ARG A 208 -10.89 8.36 13.46
C ARG A 208 -9.76 8.90 14.33
N LYS A 209 -9.71 8.52 15.62
CA LYS A 209 -8.59 8.87 16.50
C LYS A 209 -7.31 8.20 16.02
N ALA A 210 -7.39 6.91 15.66
CA ALA A 210 -6.23 6.18 15.12
C ALA A 210 -5.70 6.82 13.81
N ILE A 211 -6.58 7.31 12.93
CA ILE A 211 -6.18 8.06 11.72
C ILE A 211 -5.41 9.33 12.12
N ALA A 212 -5.97 10.15 13.03
CA ALA A 212 -5.31 11.37 13.46
C ALA A 212 -3.94 11.10 14.13
N ASP A 213 -3.84 10.00 14.89
CA ASP A 213 -2.58 9.57 15.50
C ASP A 213 -1.56 9.11 14.44
N ALA A 214 -2.01 8.41 13.39
CA ALA A 214 -1.16 7.99 12.28
C ALA A 214 -0.68 9.19 11.46
N GLU A 215 -1.57 10.13 11.09
CA GLU A 215 -1.24 11.37 10.40
C GLU A 215 -0.23 12.23 11.16
N SER A 216 -0.31 12.25 12.50
CA SER A 216 0.62 13.02 13.32
C SER A 216 2.05 12.47 13.37
N LYS A 217 2.24 11.20 12.95
CA LYS A 217 3.53 10.52 12.90
C LYS A 217 4.19 10.59 11.52
N MET A 218 3.44 10.99 10.50
CA MET A 218 3.93 11.20 9.13
C MET A 218 4.65 12.53 8.97
#